data_0381ee367f8a04090c93a6f443b04caa
#
_entry.id   0381ee367f8a04090c93a6f443b04caa
#
_cell.length_a   1.000
_cell.length_b   1.000
_cell.length_c   1.000
_cell.angle_alpha   90.00
_cell.angle_beta   90.00
_cell.angle_gamma   90.00
#
_symmetry.space_group_name_H-M   'P 1'
#
loop_
_entity.id
_entity.type
_entity.pdbx_description
1 polymer ?
#
loop_
_entity_poly.entity_id
_entity_poly.type
_entity_poly.pdbx_seq_one_letter_code
_entity_poly.pdbx_strand_id
1 'polypeptide(L)'
;DLMTLYMGLELLSLSLYVIAAFDRDNPRSAEAGLKYFVLGALSSGLLLYGASLVYGFAGTTNFDRIADSLAGGPPATGLVIGLVFVLAGLAFKVSAVPFHMWTPDVYEGAPTPVTAFFATAPKIAAIALLMRVLTGPFGDLTAQWSQVIWFVSAGSMILGAVDEIGQKNIKRLMSSSSI
;
A
#
# COMPACT_ATOMS: atom_id res chain seq x y z
N ASP A 1 12.17 -11.88 -2.53
CA ASP A 1 11.01 -12.74 -2.78
C ASP A 1 9.75 -12.18 -2.13
N LEU A 2 8.56 -12.72 -2.47
CA LEU A 2 7.26 -12.25 -1.96
C LEU A 2 7.11 -12.41 -0.45
N MET A 3 7.67 -13.46 0.14
CA MET A 3 7.57 -13.69 1.59
C MET A 3 8.43 -12.69 2.37
N THR A 4 9.66 -12.44 1.92
CA THR A 4 10.53 -11.42 2.53
C THR A 4 9.90 -10.03 2.42
N LEU A 5 9.27 -9.71 1.28
CA LEU A 5 8.51 -8.48 1.07
C LEU A 5 7.38 -8.37 2.10
N TYR A 6 6.56 -9.41 2.23
CA TYR A 6 5.44 -9.45 3.16
C TYR A 6 5.91 -9.27 4.61
N MET A 7 6.90 -10.05 5.04
CA MET A 7 7.42 -9.97 6.40
C MET A 7 8.01 -8.60 6.73
N GLY A 8 8.74 -8.00 5.78
CA GLY A 8 9.28 -6.64 5.96
C GLY A 8 8.18 -5.58 6.09
N LEU A 9 7.13 -5.67 5.26
CA LEU A 9 5.98 -4.77 5.35
C LEU A 9 5.19 -4.95 6.65
N GLU A 10 5.03 -6.19 7.13
CA GLU A 10 4.33 -6.45 8.39
C GLU A 10 5.11 -5.91 9.59
N LEU A 11 6.42 -6.14 9.64
CA LEU A 11 7.26 -5.60 10.70
C LEU A 11 7.18 -4.07 10.76
N LEU A 12 7.29 -3.42 9.59
CA LEU A 12 7.12 -1.97 9.48
C LEU A 12 5.72 -1.55 9.96
N SER A 13 4.66 -2.20 9.45
CA SER A 13 3.28 -1.84 9.72
C SER A 13 2.91 -1.94 11.20
N LEU A 14 3.26 -3.06 11.85
CA LEU A 14 3.01 -3.26 13.28
C LEU A 14 3.69 -2.18 14.13
N SER A 15 4.92 -1.81 13.77
CA SER A 15 5.64 -0.72 14.43
C SER A 15 4.92 0.62 14.23
N LEU A 16 4.44 0.91 13.00
CA LEU A 16 3.73 2.14 12.66
C LEU A 16 2.38 2.25 13.38
N TYR A 17 1.65 1.15 13.58
CA TYR A 17 0.38 1.17 14.32
C TYR A 17 0.58 1.61 15.77
N VAL A 18 1.64 1.10 16.42
CA VAL A 18 1.97 1.46 17.81
C VAL A 18 2.36 2.93 17.93
N ILE A 19 3.24 3.43 17.05
CA ILE A 19 3.66 4.84 17.13
C ILE A 19 2.58 5.82 16.71
N ALA A 20 1.60 5.42 15.88
CA ALA A 20 0.40 6.23 15.59
C ALA A 20 -0.42 6.50 16.86
N ALA A 21 -0.52 5.50 17.75
CA ALA A 21 -1.22 5.56 19.04
C ALA A 21 -0.31 5.95 20.22
N PHE A 22 0.85 6.56 19.97
CA PHE A 22 1.86 6.76 21.00
C PHE A 22 1.41 7.70 22.14
N ASP A 23 0.60 8.70 21.82
CA ASP A 23 -0.03 9.58 22.82
C ASP A 23 -1.32 8.92 23.36
N ARG A 24 -1.14 7.95 24.25
CA ARG A 24 -2.22 7.09 24.76
C ARG A 24 -3.29 7.82 25.59
N ASP A 25 -2.96 8.99 26.14
CA ASP A 25 -3.88 9.81 26.93
C ASP A 25 -4.75 10.69 26.02
N ASN A 26 -4.46 10.72 24.72
CA ASN A 26 -5.22 11.44 23.72
C ASN A 26 -6.15 10.49 22.94
N PRO A 27 -7.49 10.62 23.09
CA PRO A 27 -8.44 9.75 22.40
C PRO A 27 -8.28 9.74 20.88
N ARG A 28 -7.88 10.85 20.27
CA ARG A 28 -7.65 10.95 18.82
C ARG A 28 -6.44 10.11 18.37
N SER A 29 -5.39 10.06 19.19
CA SER A 29 -4.21 9.22 18.90
C SER A 29 -4.55 7.74 19.02
N ALA A 30 -5.30 7.36 20.05
CA ALA A 30 -5.78 5.99 20.22
C ALA A 30 -6.70 5.55 19.04
N GLU A 31 -7.63 6.43 18.64
CA GLU A 31 -8.50 6.20 17.49
C GLU A 31 -7.69 6.06 16.17
N ALA A 32 -6.69 6.92 15.95
CA ALA A 32 -5.82 6.87 14.80
C ALA A 32 -5.09 5.53 14.71
N GLY A 33 -4.50 5.08 15.82
CA GLY A 33 -3.82 3.78 15.87
C GLY A 33 -4.76 2.61 15.61
N LEU A 34 -5.97 2.63 16.19
CA LEU A 34 -6.97 1.58 15.98
C LEU A 34 -7.45 1.52 14.52
N LYS A 35 -7.79 2.66 13.93
CA LYS A 35 -8.19 2.74 12.51
C LYS A 35 -7.08 2.24 11.60
N TYR A 36 -5.86 2.66 11.87
CA TYR A 36 -4.70 2.25 11.07
C TYR A 36 -4.46 0.74 11.18
N PHE A 37 -4.57 0.18 12.39
CA PHE A 37 -4.43 -1.25 12.61
C PHE A 37 -5.51 -2.06 11.87
N VAL A 38 -6.80 -1.71 12.03
CA VAL A 38 -7.91 -2.47 11.42
C VAL A 38 -7.85 -2.43 9.90
N LEU A 39 -7.68 -1.24 9.31
CA LEU A 39 -7.60 -1.09 7.86
C LEU A 39 -6.30 -1.67 7.30
N GLY A 40 -5.21 -1.55 8.05
CA GLY A 40 -3.93 -2.13 7.70
C GLY A 40 -3.93 -3.64 7.73
N ALA A 41 -4.58 -4.26 8.72
CA ALA A 41 -4.74 -5.71 8.80
C ALA A 41 -5.54 -6.27 7.61
N LEU A 42 -6.61 -5.56 7.19
CA LEU A 42 -7.35 -5.92 5.98
C LEU A 42 -6.44 -5.87 4.73
N SER A 43 -5.71 -4.78 4.57
CA SER A 43 -4.77 -4.61 3.44
C SER A 43 -3.68 -5.68 3.43
N SER A 44 -3.16 -6.03 4.60
CA SER A 44 -2.18 -7.09 4.78
C SER A 44 -2.73 -8.45 4.38
N GLY A 45 -3.98 -8.74 4.76
CA GLY A 45 -4.69 -9.94 4.33
C GLY A 45 -4.83 -10.03 2.81
N LEU A 46 -5.19 -8.91 2.14
CA LEU A 46 -5.25 -8.83 0.67
C LEU A 46 -3.89 -9.10 0.03
N LEU A 47 -2.82 -8.48 0.55
CA LEU A 47 -1.46 -8.67 0.07
C LEU A 47 -1.01 -10.14 0.21
N LEU A 48 -1.24 -10.75 1.37
CA LEU A 48 -0.88 -12.14 1.62
C LEU A 48 -1.67 -13.09 0.73
N TYR A 49 -2.97 -12.85 0.57
CA TYR A 49 -3.82 -13.63 -0.32
C TYR A 49 -3.34 -13.51 -1.78
N GLY A 50 -3.01 -12.30 -2.22
CA GLY A 50 -2.40 -12.07 -3.53
C GLY A 50 -1.09 -12.84 -3.71
N ALA A 51 -0.19 -12.78 -2.74
CA ALA A 51 1.07 -13.51 -2.76
C ALA A 51 0.85 -15.03 -2.79
N SER A 52 -0.16 -15.55 -2.08
CA SER A 52 -0.52 -16.97 -2.11
C SER A 52 -1.04 -17.42 -3.47
N LEU A 53 -1.85 -16.60 -4.14
CA LEU A 53 -2.31 -16.87 -5.50
C LEU A 53 -1.14 -16.87 -6.48
N VAL A 54 -0.27 -15.86 -6.43
CA VAL A 54 0.94 -15.82 -7.27
C VAL A 54 1.77 -17.09 -7.05
N TYR A 55 2.01 -17.47 -5.79
CA TYR A 55 2.72 -18.72 -5.48
C TYR A 55 2.01 -19.95 -6.04
N GLY A 56 0.70 -20.03 -5.90
CA GLY A 56 -0.08 -21.17 -6.39
C GLY A 56 0.02 -21.40 -7.91
N PHE A 57 0.13 -20.31 -8.69
CA PHE A 57 0.20 -20.39 -10.15
C PHE A 57 1.65 -20.37 -10.70
N ALA A 58 2.58 -19.66 -10.05
CA ALA A 58 3.98 -19.61 -10.45
C ALA A 58 4.85 -20.72 -9.81
N GLY A 59 4.36 -21.37 -8.74
CA GLY A 59 5.11 -22.41 -8.01
C GLY A 59 6.29 -21.89 -7.19
N THR A 60 6.44 -20.56 -7.06
CA THR A 60 7.59 -19.94 -6.41
C THR A 60 7.25 -18.57 -5.84
N THR A 61 7.97 -18.14 -4.80
CA THR A 61 7.92 -16.77 -4.25
C THR A 61 9.09 -15.91 -4.71
N ASN A 62 10.08 -16.50 -5.36
CA ASN A 62 11.27 -15.80 -5.86
C ASN A 62 10.93 -14.93 -7.08
N PHE A 63 11.34 -13.67 -7.07
CA PHE A 63 11.00 -12.70 -8.12
C PHE A 63 11.49 -13.09 -9.51
N ASP A 64 12.72 -13.56 -9.61
CA ASP A 64 13.31 -13.93 -10.91
C ASP A 64 12.60 -15.15 -11.49
N ARG A 65 12.30 -16.16 -10.66
CA ARG A 65 11.56 -17.34 -11.07
C ARG A 65 10.11 -17.06 -11.42
N ILE A 66 9.47 -16.06 -10.77
CA ILE A 66 8.13 -15.61 -11.17
C ILE A 66 8.20 -15.00 -12.57
N ALA A 67 9.17 -14.13 -12.85
CA ALA A 67 9.39 -13.58 -14.19
C ALA A 67 9.60 -14.69 -15.22
N ASP A 68 10.47 -15.66 -14.94
CA ASP A 68 10.73 -16.81 -15.84
C ASP A 68 9.44 -17.60 -16.13
N SER A 69 8.57 -17.77 -15.13
CA SER A 69 7.30 -18.49 -15.32
C SER A 69 6.32 -17.77 -16.24
N LEU A 70 6.45 -16.45 -16.38
CA LEU A 70 5.62 -15.62 -17.25
C LEU A 70 6.12 -15.55 -18.69
N ALA A 71 7.40 -15.81 -18.94
CA ALA A 71 7.98 -15.78 -20.28
C ALA A 71 7.45 -16.91 -21.21
N GLY A 72 6.75 -17.91 -20.67
CA GLY A 72 6.34 -19.10 -21.41
C GLY A 72 5.01 -19.02 -22.15
N GLY A 73 4.25 -17.91 -22.05
CA GLY A 73 2.94 -17.78 -22.71
C GLY A 73 1.97 -16.83 -21.98
N PRO A 74 0.69 -16.83 -22.36
CA PRO A 74 -0.28 -15.96 -21.72
C PRO A 74 -0.42 -16.32 -20.23
N PRO A 75 -0.47 -15.30 -19.35
CA PRO A 75 -0.53 -15.52 -17.91
C PRO A 75 -1.83 -16.22 -17.50
N ALA A 76 -1.76 -17.14 -16.54
CA ALA A 76 -2.94 -17.73 -15.95
C ALA A 76 -3.79 -16.63 -15.26
N THR A 77 -5.10 -16.67 -15.43
CA THR A 77 -6.04 -15.68 -14.86
C THR A 77 -5.86 -15.55 -13.34
N GLY A 78 -5.62 -16.65 -12.63
CA GLY A 78 -5.41 -16.64 -11.18
C GLY A 78 -4.12 -15.91 -10.77
N LEU A 79 -3.08 -15.93 -11.59
CA LEU A 79 -1.86 -15.17 -11.35
C LEU A 79 -2.11 -13.67 -11.51
N VAL A 80 -2.88 -13.26 -12.54
CA VAL A 80 -3.28 -11.85 -12.73
C VAL A 80 -4.15 -11.36 -11.56
N ILE A 81 -5.09 -12.17 -11.10
CA ILE A 81 -5.89 -11.86 -9.91
C ILE A 81 -4.97 -11.71 -8.68
N GLY A 82 -4.02 -12.61 -8.50
CA GLY A 82 -3.02 -12.53 -7.44
C GLY A 82 -2.22 -11.21 -7.49
N LEU A 83 -1.78 -10.80 -8.69
CA LEU A 83 -1.11 -9.52 -8.88
C LEU A 83 -2.00 -8.34 -8.48
N VAL A 84 -3.28 -8.33 -8.86
CA VAL A 84 -4.22 -7.26 -8.48
C VAL A 84 -4.35 -7.15 -6.95
N PHE A 85 -4.42 -8.27 -6.22
CA PHE A 85 -4.45 -8.27 -4.75
C PHE A 85 -3.13 -7.78 -4.14
N VAL A 86 -1.98 -8.15 -4.71
CA VAL A 86 -0.67 -7.60 -4.30
C VAL A 86 -0.64 -6.09 -4.50
N LEU A 87 -1.12 -5.61 -5.66
CA LEU A 87 -1.20 -4.18 -5.96
C LEU A 87 -2.16 -3.43 -5.01
N ALA A 88 -3.29 -4.02 -4.64
CA ALA A 88 -4.21 -3.44 -3.66
C ALA A 88 -3.53 -3.25 -2.28
N GLY A 89 -2.79 -4.25 -1.82
CA GLY A 89 -2.01 -4.15 -0.58
C GLY A 89 -0.91 -3.08 -0.64
N LEU A 90 -0.20 -2.97 -1.76
CA LEU A 90 0.82 -1.94 -1.96
C LEU A 90 0.21 -0.54 -2.13
N ALA A 91 -0.94 -0.43 -2.83
CA ALA A 91 -1.68 0.82 -2.98
C ALA A 91 -2.13 1.39 -1.62
N PHE A 92 -2.54 0.54 -0.69
CA PHE A 92 -2.81 0.94 0.69
C PHE A 92 -1.56 1.57 1.36
N LYS A 93 -0.38 0.99 1.16
CA LYS A 93 0.87 1.49 1.78
C LYS A 93 1.30 2.85 1.23
N VAL A 94 1.03 3.13 -0.05
CA VAL A 94 1.28 4.46 -0.64
C VAL A 94 0.11 5.43 -0.43
N SER A 95 -1.00 4.98 0.15
CA SER A 95 -2.24 5.75 0.34
C SER A 95 -2.92 6.13 -0.98
N ALA A 96 -2.80 5.29 -2.00
CA ALA A 96 -3.44 5.55 -3.28
C ALA A 96 -4.94 5.24 -3.26
N VAL A 97 -5.74 5.97 -4.04
CA VAL A 97 -7.18 5.74 -4.18
C VAL A 97 -7.45 4.38 -4.83
N PRO A 98 -8.40 3.58 -4.31
CA PRO A 98 -9.37 3.85 -3.22
C PRO A 98 -8.88 3.51 -1.80
N PHE A 99 -7.65 3.08 -1.63
CA PHE A 99 -7.09 2.57 -0.36
C PHE A 99 -6.51 3.67 0.56
N HIS A 100 -6.86 4.95 0.32
CA HIS A 100 -6.35 6.13 1.04
C HIS A 100 -7.10 6.45 2.34
N MET A 101 -8.25 5.82 2.59
CA MET A 101 -9.22 6.24 3.63
C MET A 101 -8.67 6.28 5.07
N TRP A 102 -7.55 5.62 5.32
CA TRP A 102 -6.90 5.64 6.62
C TRP A 102 -6.06 6.92 6.87
N THR A 103 -5.55 7.54 5.79
CA THR A 103 -4.52 8.57 5.85
C THR A 103 -4.97 9.86 6.55
N PRO A 104 -6.15 10.45 6.27
CA PRO A 104 -6.57 11.69 6.92
C PRO A 104 -6.70 11.58 8.44
N ASP A 105 -7.36 10.55 8.92
CA ASP A 105 -7.63 10.36 10.35
C ASP A 105 -6.35 9.99 11.12
N VAL A 106 -5.50 9.16 10.52
CA VAL A 106 -4.22 8.77 11.13
C VAL A 106 -3.26 9.95 11.19
N TYR A 107 -3.17 10.76 10.12
CA TYR A 107 -2.30 11.94 10.14
C TYR A 107 -2.78 13.00 11.14
N GLU A 108 -4.09 13.21 11.26
CA GLU A 108 -4.64 14.15 12.23
C GLU A 108 -4.43 13.67 13.67
N GLY A 109 -4.71 12.40 13.97
CA GLY A 109 -4.69 11.86 15.32
C GLY A 109 -3.29 11.53 15.84
N ALA A 110 -2.36 11.12 15.00
CA ALA A 110 -0.99 10.80 15.41
C ALA A 110 -0.23 12.06 15.90
N PRO A 111 0.76 11.90 16.80
CA PRO A 111 1.67 12.99 17.18
C PRO A 111 2.34 13.62 15.95
N THR A 112 2.55 14.94 15.94
CA THR A 112 3.07 15.65 14.76
C THR A 112 4.40 15.10 14.22
N PRO A 113 5.40 14.75 15.03
CA PRO A 113 6.62 14.11 14.52
C PRO A 113 6.37 12.77 13.82
N VAL A 114 5.40 12.00 14.32
CA VAL A 114 4.98 10.71 13.73
C VAL A 114 4.31 10.95 12.37
N THR A 115 3.42 11.95 12.29
CA THR A 115 2.79 12.35 11.01
C THR A 115 3.84 12.75 9.97
N ALA A 116 4.84 13.54 10.34
CA ALA A 116 5.93 13.92 9.45
C ALA A 116 6.74 12.71 8.95
N PHE A 117 6.99 11.74 9.83
CA PHE A 117 7.64 10.49 9.46
C PHE A 117 6.78 9.67 8.50
N PHE A 118 5.47 9.54 8.75
CA PHE A 118 4.54 8.80 7.87
C PHE A 118 4.43 9.40 6.47
N ALA A 119 4.51 10.73 6.38
CA ALA A 119 4.45 11.43 5.10
C ALA A 119 5.70 11.24 4.22
N THR A 120 6.79 10.73 4.78
CA THR A 120 8.10 10.66 4.09
C THR A 120 8.61 9.23 3.94
N ALA A 121 9.30 8.71 4.92
CA ALA A 121 10.08 7.47 4.80
C ALA A 121 9.26 6.23 4.38
N PRO A 122 8.11 5.92 5.02
CA PRO A 122 7.32 4.74 4.62
C PRO A 122 6.76 4.85 3.19
N LYS A 123 6.41 6.06 2.74
CA LYS A 123 5.88 6.27 1.38
C LYS A 123 6.95 6.10 0.30
N ILE A 124 8.13 6.67 0.51
CA ILE A 124 9.26 6.49 -0.40
C ILE A 124 9.60 5.00 -0.52
N ALA A 125 9.67 4.30 0.61
CA ALA A 125 9.95 2.87 0.62
C ALA A 125 8.85 2.06 -0.09
N ALA A 126 7.57 2.41 0.12
CA ALA A 126 6.45 1.72 -0.51
C ALA A 126 6.39 1.96 -2.03
N ILE A 127 6.70 3.18 -2.51
CA ILE A 127 6.80 3.49 -3.95
C ILE A 127 7.97 2.72 -4.57
N ALA A 128 9.14 2.72 -3.96
CA ALA A 128 10.30 1.97 -4.45
C ALA A 128 9.99 0.46 -4.53
N LEU A 129 9.28 -0.07 -3.53
CA LEU A 129 8.85 -1.47 -3.52
C LEU A 129 7.82 -1.75 -4.62
N LEU A 130 6.84 -0.87 -4.81
CA LEU A 130 5.85 -0.98 -5.88
C LEU A 130 6.54 -1.03 -7.25
N MET A 131 7.46 -0.11 -7.51
CA MET A 131 8.25 -0.10 -8.75
C MET A 131 9.01 -1.41 -8.92
N ARG A 132 9.71 -1.88 -7.89
CA ARG A 132 10.48 -3.13 -7.94
C ARG A 132 9.60 -4.35 -8.23
N VAL A 133 8.41 -4.41 -7.65
CA VAL A 133 7.45 -5.51 -7.90
C VAL A 133 6.95 -5.46 -9.34
N LEU A 134 6.56 -4.29 -9.83
CA LEU A 134 6.02 -4.15 -11.18
C LEU A 134 7.05 -4.38 -12.28
N THR A 135 8.26 -3.84 -12.12
CA THR A 135 9.30 -3.93 -13.16
C THR A 135 10.16 -5.19 -13.07
N GLY A 136 10.17 -5.86 -11.90
CA GLY A 136 10.88 -7.13 -11.71
C GLY A 136 10.00 -8.32 -12.08
N PRO A 137 9.35 -8.98 -11.09
CA PRO A 137 8.64 -10.24 -11.32
C PRO A 137 7.45 -10.12 -12.29
N PHE A 138 6.85 -8.93 -12.42
CA PHE A 138 5.66 -8.71 -13.26
C PHE A 138 5.90 -7.77 -14.45
N GLY A 139 7.16 -7.62 -14.89
CA GLY A 139 7.52 -6.79 -16.03
C GLY A 139 6.79 -7.20 -17.32
N ASP A 140 6.61 -8.49 -17.56
CA ASP A 140 5.90 -9.02 -18.74
C ASP A 140 4.38 -8.82 -18.68
N LEU A 141 3.82 -8.46 -17.52
CA LEU A 141 2.40 -8.16 -17.32
C LEU A 141 2.06 -6.67 -17.41
N THR A 142 2.88 -5.88 -18.10
CA THR A 142 2.69 -4.43 -18.22
C THR A 142 1.30 -4.05 -18.74
N ALA A 143 0.74 -4.80 -19.70
CA ALA A 143 -0.59 -4.54 -20.23
C ALA A 143 -1.71 -4.70 -19.18
N GLN A 144 -1.52 -5.58 -18.20
CA GLN A 144 -2.48 -5.86 -17.14
C GLN A 144 -2.37 -4.85 -16.01
N TRP A 145 -1.17 -4.66 -15.45
CA TRP A 145 -1.03 -3.77 -14.29
C TRP A 145 -1.05 -2.28 -14.64
N SER A 146 -0.66 -1.90 -15.87
CA SER A 146 -0.68 -0.47 -16.26
C SER A 146 -2.08 0.14 -16.21
N GLN A 147 -3.11 -0.62 -16.57
CA GLN A 147 -4.51 -0.15 -16.47
C GLN A 147 -4.91 0.11 -15.03
N VAL A 148 -4.54 -0.78 -14.10
CA VAL A 148 -4.82 -0.64 -12.66
C VAL A 148 -4.10 0.60 -12.12
N ILE A 149 -2.81 0.74 -12.43
CA ILE A 149 -2.01 1.90 -11.97
C ILE A 149 -2.54 3.21 -12.57
N TRP A 150 -2.99 3.19 -13.84
CA TRP A 150 -3.59 4.37 -14.46
C TRP A 150 -4.83 4.85 -13.71
N PHE A 151 -5.78 3.94 -13.41
CA PHE A 151 -6.99 4.27 -12.65
C PHE A 151 -6.68 4.73 -11.23
N VAL A 152 -5.79 4.05 -10.54
CA VAL A 152 -5.34 4.40 -9.19
C VAL A 152 -4.70 5.78 -9.17
N SER A 153 -3.80 6.07 -10.12
CA SER A 153 -3.12 7.37 -10.22
C SER A 153 -4.08 8.51 -10.57
N ALA A 154 -4.94 8.32 -11.58
CA ALA A 154 -5.93 9.32 -11.95
C ALA A 154 -6.91 9.60 -10.81
N GLY A 155 -7.40 8.56 -10.14
CA GLY A 155 -8.26 8.69 -8.96
C GLY A 155 -7.58 9.44 -7.82
N SER A 156 -6.31 9.14 -7.54
CA SER A 156 -5.52 9.80 -6.49
C SER A 156 -5.31 11.29 -6.80
N MET A 157 -4.94 11.64 -8.04
CA MET A 157 -4.76 13.05 -8.42
C MET A 157 -6.06 13.84 -8.32
N ILE A 158 -7.19 13.30 -8.77
CA ILE A 158 -8.48 13.99 -8.72
C ILE A 158 -8.96 14.14 -7.28
N LEU A 159 -8.94 13.05 -6.51
CA LEU A 159 -9.46 13.05 -5.16
C LEU A 159 -8.57 13.88 -4.22
N GLY A 160 -7.25 13.75 -4.32
CA GLY A 160 -6.29 14.54 -3.55
C GLY A 160 -6.49 16.04 -3.79
N ALA A 161 -6.57 16.47 -5.05
CA ALA A 161 -6.78 17.87 -5.39
C ALA A 161 -8.13 18.43 -4.89
N VAL A 162 -9.21 17.65 -4.98
CA VAL A 162 -10.53 18.07 -4.49
C VAL A 162 -10.57 18.14 -2.96
N ASP A 163 -9.96 17.16 -2.29
CA ASP A 163 -9.94 17.12 -0.82
C ASP A 163 -9.11 18.26 -0.23
N GLU A 164 -8.00 18.66 -0.86
CA GLU A 164 -7.16 19.79 -0.43
C GLU A 164 -7.92 21.12 -0.35
N ILE A 165 -8.85 21.40 -1.30
CA ILE A 165 -9.55 22.67 -1.39
C ILE A 165 -10.39 22.97 -0.14
N GLY A 166 -10.94 21.93 0.50
CA GLY A 166 -11.80 22.06 1.68
C GLY A 166 -11.09 22.02 3.03
N GLN A 167 -9.79 21.69 3.04
CA GLN A 167 -9.11 21.41 4.31
C GLN A 167 -8.67 22.67 5.05
N LYS A 168 -9.04 22.73 6.34
CA LYS A 168 -8.62 23.78 7.30
C LYS A 168 -7.55 23.30 8.27
N ASN A 169 -7.37 21.99 8.39
CA ASN A 169 -6.39 21.38 9.30
C ASN A 169 -5.12 21.05 8.50
N ILE A 170 -3.99 21.57 8.94
CA ILE A 170 -2.69 21.40 8.25
C ILE A 170 -2.30 19.91 8.13
N LYS A 171 -2.59 19.07 9.13
CA LYS A 171 -2.29 17.64 9.07
C LYS A 171 -3.18 16.91 8.04
N ARG A 172 -4.45 17.30 7.92
CA ARG A 172 -5.34 16.78 6.88
C ARG A 172 -4.94 17.28 5.50
N LEU A 173 -4.53 18.52 5.37
CA LEU A 173 -3.98 19.06 4.12
C LEU A 173 -2.76 18.25 3.67
N MET A 174 -1.83 17.99 4.60
CA MET A 174 -0.66 17.14 4.32
C MET A 174 -1.03 15.69 3.97
N SER A 175 -2.13 15.17 4.53
CA SER A 175 -2.61 13.83 4.16
C SER A 175 -3.15 13.80 2.73
N SER A 176 -3.96 14.79 2.34
CA SER A 176 -4.53 14.90 0.99
C SER A 176 -3.43 15.10 -0.07
N SER A 177 -2.45 15.95 0.24
CA SER A 177 -1.25 16.15 -0.60
C SER A 177 -0.39 14.88 -0.75
N SER A 178 -0.57 13.91 0.12
CA SER A 178 0.20 12.66 0.12
C SER A 178 -0.54 11.48 -0.52
N ILE A 179 -1.79 11.67 -0.96
CA ILE A 179 -2.60 10.71 -1.73
C ILE A 179 -2.22 10.77 -3.21
#